data_e9cb71f8eb6362f3d81060d205cc0e89
#
_entry.id   e9cb71f8eb6362f3d81060d205cc0e89
#
_cell.length_a   1.000
_cell.length_b   1.000
_cell.length_c   1.000
_cell.angle_alpha   90.00
_cell.angle_beta   90.00
_cell.angle_gamma   90.00
#
_symmetry.space_group_name_H-M   'P 1'
#
loop_
_entity.id
_entity.type
_entity.pdbx_description
1 polymer ?
#
loop_
_entity_poly.entity_id
_entity_poly.type
_entity_poly.pdbx_seq_one_letter_code
_entity_poly.pdbx_strand_id
1 'polypeptide(L)'
;MLYLHRNQPQQALRHFELAQQAEPHPMNLVLAAKVLPVIYESTGQVASWRDRLAKCLANLVATGVSIDTSSSFIPTTFYFAYQGENDRPLMEHVGKIYRGVECCPPASAGGWKPRGQRLRVGFASAYFCQHTIGLLNLGLIQRLPRDRFEVTVIALRKHADVWSESFRKGADHYVEVPR
;
A
#
# COMPACT_ATOMS: atom_id res chain seq x y z
N MET A 1 -18.35 2.37 0.30
CA MET A 1 -17.64 1.28 1.01
C MET A 1 -18.57 0.17 1.54
N LEU A 2 -19.69 0.48 2.20
CA LEU A 2 -20.63 -0.52 2.76
C LEU A 2 -21.08 -1.59 1.73
N TYR A 3 -21.45 -1.17 0.52
CA TYR A 3 -21.90 -2.08 -0.55
C TYR A 3 -20.81 -3.07 -1.03
N LEU A 4 -19.53 -2.70 -0.98
CA LEU A 4 -18.43 -3.61 -1.30
C LEU A 4 -18.34 -4.75 -0.28
N HIS A 5 -18.45 -4.44 1.01
CA HIS A 5 -18.46 -5.45 2.08
C HIS A 5 -19.67 -6.40 2.01
N ARG A 6 -20.76 -5.97 1.36
CA ARG A 6 -21.95 -6.78 1.10
C ARG A 6 -21.92 -7.52 -0.23
N ASN A 7 -20.80 -7.51 -0.93
CA ASN A 7 -20.67 -8.07 -2.29
C ASN A 7 -21.69 -7.52 -3.30
N GLN A 8 -21.93 -6.21 -3.23
CA GLN A 8 -22.87 -5.49 -4.10
C GLN A 8 -22.12 -4.46 -4.96
N PRO A 9 -21.26 -4.91 -5.89
CA PRO A 9 -20.36 -4.02 -6.62
C PRO A 9 -21.09 -3.05 -7.56
N GLN A 10 -22.22 -3.45 -8.17
CA GLN A 10 -23.02 -2.58 -9.03
C GLN A 10 -23.62 -1.41 -8.25
N GLN A 11 -24.11 -1.67 -7.04
CA GLN A 11 -24.61 -0.60 -6.18
C GLN A 11 -23.49 0.33 -5.72
N ALA A 12 -22.32 -0.22 -5.42
CA ALA A 12 -21.14 0.58 -5.09
C ALA A 12 -20.77 1.51 -6.25
N LEU A 13 -20.75 1.01 -7.49
CA LEU A 13 -20.48 1.82 -8.69
C LEU A 13 -21.46 2.97 -8.82
N ARG A 14 -22.78 2.68 -8.74
CA ARG A 14 -23.82 3.71 -8.84
C ARG A 14 -23.63 4.82 -7.79
N HIS A 15 -23.26 4.46 -6.57
CA HIS A 15 -23.03 5.47 -5.52
C HIS A 15 -21.77 6.29 -5.75
N PHE A 16 -20.71 5.74 -6.33
CA PHE A 16 -19.55 6.54 -6.73
C PHE A 16 -19.85 7.47 -7.90
N GLU A 17 -20.70 7.05 -8.85
CA GLU A 17 -21.18 7.91 -9.94
C GLU A 17 -22.01 9.08 -9.40
N LEU A 18 -22.94 8.82 -8.49
CA LEU A 18 -23.73 9.86 -7.83
C LEU A 18 -22.85 10.82 -7.01
N ALA A 19 -21.85 10.30 -6.29
CA ALA A 19 -20.91 11.13 -5.57
C ALA A 19 -20.10 12.02 -6.51
N GLN A 20 -19.66 11.49 -7.67
CA GLN A 20 -18.94 12.26 -8.67
C GLN A 20 -19.81 13.34 -9.32
N GLN A 21 -21.11 13.10 -9.48
CA GLN A 21 -22.04 14.10 -9.99
C GLN A 21 -22.35 15.21 -8.97
N ALA A 22 -22.48 14.85 -7.69
CA ALA A 22 -22.77 15.79 -6.61
C ALA A 22 -21.56 16.66 -6.25
N GLU A 23 -20.39 16.05 -6.15
CA GLU A 23 -19.13 16.70 -5.81
C GLU A 23 -18.00 16.05 -6.63
N PRO A 24 -17.65 16.63 -7.79
CA PRO A 24 -16.59 16.10 -8.65
C PRO A 24 -15.24 16.06 -7.92
N HIS A 25 -14.70 14.84 -7.74
CA HIS A 25 -13.40 14.65 -7.09
C HIS A 25 -12.65 13.48 -7.74
N PRO A 26 -11.36 13.63 -8.05
CA PRO A 26 -10.56 12.56 -8.69
C PRO A 26 -10.61 11.22 -7.95
N MET A 27 -10.68 11.25 -6.61
CA MET A 27 -10.78 10.04 -5.78
C MET A 27 -12.05 9.24 -6.06
N ASN A 28 -13.19 9.88 -6.35
CA ASN A 28 -14.43 9.17 -6.70
C ASN A 28 -14.26 8.32 -7.96
N LEU A 29 -13.54 8.86 -8.96
CA LEU A 29 -13.24 8.14 -10.19
C LEU A 29 -12.31 6.94 -9.93
N VAL A 30 -11.27 7.12 -9.11
CA VAL A 30 -10.35 6.05 -8.73
C VAL A 30 -11.05 4.97 -7.92
N LEU A 31 -11.91 5.35 -6.97
CA LEU A 31 -12.70 4.40 -6.18
C LEU A 31 -13.67 3.62 -7.05
N ALA A 32 -14.37 4.28 -7.98
CA ALA A 32 -15.25 3.63 -8.94
C ALA A 32 -14.49 2.63 -9.83
N ALA A 33 -13.31 3.02 -10.36
CA ALA A 33 -12.48 2.14 -11.17
C ALA A 33 -12.09 0.87 -10.40
N LYS A 34 -11.72 1.01 -9.13
CA LYS A 34 -11.23 -0.07 -8.25
C LYS A 34 -12.33 -0.94 -7.63
N VAL A 35 -13.60 -0.69 -7.92
CA VAL A 35 -14.70 -1.55 -7.46
C VAL A 35 -14.54 -2.94 -8.06
N LEU A 36 -14.49 -3.94 -7.19
CA LEU A 36 -14.46 -5.37 -7.53
C LEU A 36 -15.40 -6.14 -6.59
N PRO A 37 -16.00 -7.25 -7.03
CA PRO A 37 -16.66 -8.17 -6.12
C PRO A 37 -15.68 -8.72 -5.08
N VAL A 38 -16.15 -8.98 -3.88
CA VAL A 38 -15.39 -9.71 -2.85
C VAL A 38 -15.45 -11.21 -3.10
N ILE A 39 -16.62 -11.68 -3.58
CA ILE A 39 -16.87 -13.07 -3.93
C ILE A 39 -17.31 -13.11 -5.38
N TYR A 40 -16.66 -13.94 -6.18
CA TYR A 40 -16.97 -14.15 -7.59
C TYR A 40 -17.77 -15.43 -7.79
N GLU A 41 -18.73 -15.40 -8.71
CA GLU A 41 -19.59 -16.56 -9.05
C GLU A 41 -18.88 -17.52 -9.99
N SER A 42 -17.91 -17.04 -10.77
CA SER A 42 -17.17 -17.84 -11.76
C SER A 42 -15.84 -17.21 -12.13
N THR A 43 -14.95 -18.00 -12.73
CA THR A 43 -13.68 -17.51 -13.31
C THR A 43 -13.93 -16.52 -14.46
N GLY A 44 -15.01 -16.70 -15.23
CA GLY A 44 -15.42 -15.75 -16.27
C GLY A 44 -15.79 -14.39 -15.69
N GLN A 45 -16.40 -14.37 -14.50
CA GLN A 45 -16.70 -13.12 -13.80
C GLN A 45 -15.42 -12.43 -13.31
N VAL A 46 -14.43 -13.17 -12.83
CA VAL A 46 -13.10 -12.61 -12.50
C VAL A 46 -12.51 -11.91 -13.72
N ALA A 47 -12.46 -12.59 -14.87
CA ALA A 47 -11.91 -12.05 -16.11
C ALA A 47 -12.63 -10.76 -16.55
N SER A 48 -13.96 -10.73 -16.53
CA SER A 48 -14.74 -9.56 -16.94
C SER A 48 -14.54 -8.35 -16.02
N TRP A 49 -14.45 -8.56 -14.71
CA TRP A 49 -14.18 -7.49 -13.76
C TRP A 49 -12.74 -6.97 -13.86
N ARG A 50 -11.76 -7.85 -14.13
CA ARG A 50 -10.38 -7.43 -14.39
C ARG A 50 -10.27 -6.60 -15.68
N ASP A 51 -10.93 -7.03 -16.76
CA ASP A 51 -10.95 -6.28 -18.03
C ASP A 51 -11.56 -4.88 -17.84
N ARG A 52 -12.70 -4.80 -17.13
CA ARG A 52 -13.30 -3.50 -16.74
C ARG A 52 -12.30 -2.65 -15.96
N LEU A 53 -11.66 -3.20 -14.94
CA LEU A 53 -10.67 -2.51 -14.11
C LEU A 53 -9.51 -1.98 -14.96
N ALA A 54 -8.94 -2.82 -15.85
CA ALA A 54 -7.85 -2.44 -16.73
C ALA A 54 -8.22 -1.25 -17.63
N LYS A 55 -9.42 -1.32 -18.25
CA LYS A 55 -9.95 -0.23 -19.09
C LYS A 55 -10.15 1.06 -18.30
N CYS A 56 -10.73 0.97 -17.11
CA CYS A 56 -10.95 2.15 -16.27
C CYS A 56 -9.62 2.79 -15.82
N LEU A 57 -8.66 1.99 -15.36
CA LEU A 57 -7.36 2.51 -14.95
C LEU A 57 -6.58 3.13 -16.12
N ALA A 58 -6.59 2.48 -17.29
CA ALA A 58 -5.96 3.02 -18.49
C ALA A 58 -6.58 4.37 -18.89
N ASN A 59 -7.91 4.50 -18.83
CA ASN A 59 -8.61 5.75 -19.10
C ASN A 59 -8.24 6.85 -18.11
N LEU A 60 -8.18 6.54 -16.80
CA LEU A 60 -7.76 7.51 -15.79
C LEU A 60 -6.35 8.04 -16.01
N VAL A 61 -5.43 7.15 -16.40
CA VAL A 61 -4.07 7.55 -16.77
C VAL A 61 -4.07 8.43 -18.04
N ALA A 62 -4.83 8.04 -19.07
CA ALA A 62 -4.91 8.79 -20.34
C ALA A 62 -5.52 10.18 -20.15
N THR A 63 -6.46 10.34 -19.23
CA THR A 63 -7.10 11.63 -18.90
C THR A 63 -6.31 12.45 -17.87
N GLY A 64 -5.13 11.98 -17.44
CA GLY A 64 -4.26 12.72 -16.54
C GLY A 64 -4.76 12.78 -15.09
N VAL A 65 -5.66 11.88 -14.68
CA VAL A 65 -6.13 11.83 -13.29
C VAL A 65 -4.98 11.46 -12.38
N SER A 66 -4.72 12.31 -11.38
CA SER A 66 -3.74 12.07 -10.33
C SER A 66 -4.33 12.34 -8.95
N ILE A 67 -3.82 11.62 -7.95
CA ILE A 67 -4.25 11.73 -6.55
C ILE A 67 -3.09 12.22 -5.72
N ASP A 68 -3.32 13.27 -4.95
CA ASP A 68 -2.39 13.71 -3.91
C ASP A 68 -2.43 12.71 -2.73
N THR A 69 -1.34 11.97 -2.60
CA THR A 69 -1.19 10.95 -1.57
C THR A 69 -0.81 11.51 -0.19
N SER A 70 -0.45 12.78 -0.12
CA SER A 70 -0.13 13.45 1.15
C SER A 70 -1.38 13.84 1.94
N SER A 71 -2.47 14.15 1.24
CA SER A 71 -3.73 14.62 1.80
C SER A 71 -4.86 13.61 1.74
N SER A 72 -4.71 12.53 0.97
CA SER A 72 -5.79 11.58 0.68
C SER A 72 -5.51 10.18 1.19
N PHE A 73 -6.51 9.54 1.78
CA PHE A 73 -6.45 8.11 2.11
C PHE A 73 -6.36 7.29 0.81
N ILE A 74 -5.32 6.44 0.71
CA ILE A 74 -5.12 5.55 -0.43
C ILE A 74 -5.75 4.20 -0.13
N PRO A 75 -6.86 3.82 -0.78
CA PRO A 75 -7.42 2.50 -0.62
C PRO A 75 -6.49 1.45 -1.21
N THR A 76 -6.28 0.36 -0.48
CA THR A 76 -5.41 -0.74 -0.90
C THR A 76 -5.97 -1.45 -2.15
N THR A 77 -5.08 -2.10 -2.90
CA THR A 77 -5.42 -2.95 -4.05
C THR A 77 -5.34 -4.44 -3.69
N PHE A 78 -5.45 -4.74 -2.41
CA PHE A 78 -5.16 -6.06 -1.85
C PHE A 78 -5.98 -7.20 -2.48
N TYR A 79 -7.24 -6.93 -2.85
CA TYR A 79 -8.12 -7.93 -3.45
C TYR A 79 -7.68 -8.44 -4.83
N PHE A 80 -6.78 -7.74 -5.54
CA PHE A 80 -6.26 -8.23 -6.81
C PHE A 80 -5.45 -9.51 -6.65
N ALA A 81 -4.67 -9.62 -5.57
CA ALA A 81 -3.81 -10.75 -5.30
C ALA A 81 -4.57 -12.08 -5.14
N TYR A 82 -5.86 -12.04 -4.78
CA TYR A 82 -6.68 -13.23 -4.63
C TYR A 82 -7.20 -13.80 -5.95
N GLN A 83 -7.01 -13.10 -7.06
CA GLN A 83 -7.51 -13.54 -8.37
C GLN A 83 -6.55 -14.48 -9.08
N GLY A 84 -5.30 -14.65 -8.59
CA GLY A 84 -4.30 -15.55 -9.12
C GLY A 84 -3.73 -15.14 -10.48
N GLU A 85 -3.90 -13.87 -10.87
CA GLU A 85 -3.50 -13.33 -12.16
C GLU A 85 -2.28 -12.40 -12.03
N ASN A 86 -1.64 -12.08 -13.16
CA ASN A 86 -0.56 -11.09 -13.19
C ASN A 86 -1.11 -9.67 -12.96
N ASP A 87 -0.85 -9.11 -11.78
CA ASP A 87 -1.32 -7.78 -11.40
C ASP A 87 -0.37 -6.65 -11.82
N ARG A 88 0.83 -6.96 -12.31
CA ARG A 88 1.84 -5.94 -12.64
C ARG A 88 1.32 -4.83 -13.57
N PRO A 89 0.64 -5.13 -14.71
CA PRO A 89 0.13 -4.09 -15.60
C PRO A 89 -0.89 -3.17 -14.92
N LEU A 90 -1.76 -3.72 -14.06
CA LEU A 90 -2.75 -2.96 -13.30
C LEU A 90 -2.07 -2.06 -12.27
N MET A 91 -1.06 -2.58 -11.55
CA MET A 91 -0.31 -1.84 -10.54
C MET A 91 0.55 -0.73 -11.14
N GLU A 92 1.04 -0.91 -12.37
CA GLU A 92 1.74 0.16 -13.11
C GLU A 92 0.81 1.36 -13.40
N HIS A 93 -0.46 1.11 -13.77
CA HIS A 93 -1.46 2.18 -13.92
C HIS A 93 -1.80 2.83 -12.58
N VAL A 94 -2.01 2.03 -11.53
CA VAL A 94 -2.26 2.53 -10.17
C VAL A 94 -1.10 3.42 -9.72
N GLY A 95 0.15 2.99 -9.94
CA GLY A 95 1.34 3.77 -9.61
C GLY A 95 1.40 5.12 -10.36
N LYS A 96 0.99 5.17 -11.63
CA LYS A 96 0.92 6.42 -12.40
C LYS A 96 -0.12 7.39 -11.83
N ILE A 97 -1.29 6.89 -11.42
CA ILE A 97 -2.35 7.72 -10.81
C ILE A 97 -1.88 8.34 -9.49
N TYR A 98 -1.08 7.62 -8.70
CA TYR A 98 -0.59 8.09 -7.40
C TYR A 98 0.78 8.82 -7.46
N ARG A 99 1.39 8.94 -8.63
CA ARG A 99 2.66 9.67 -8.83
C ARG A 99 2.53 11.18 -8.94
N GLY A 100 1.33 11.72 -8.96
CA GLY A 100 1.07 13.14 -9.18
C GLY A 100 1.63 14.11 -8.13
N VAL A 101 2.22 13.57 -7.06
CA VAL A 101 2.88 14.37 -6.03
C VAL A 101 4.34 13.95 -5.96
N GLU A 102 5.25 14.89 -6.13
CA GLU A 102 6.68 14.72 -5.84
C GLU A 102 6.90 14.55 -4.34
N CYS A 103 6.39 13.44 -3.77
CA CYS A 103 6.54 13.12 -2.36
C CYS A 103 7.98 12.75 -1.99
N CYS A 104 8.78 12.38 -2.98
CA CYS A 104 10.21 12.11 -2.79
C CYS A 104 10.97 12.70 -3.97
N PRO A 105 12.04 13.47 -3.72
CA PRO A 105 12.98 13.76 -4.78
C PRO A 105 13.41 12.41 -5.38
N PRO A 106 13.58 12.32 -6.71
CA PRO A 106 14.10 11.11 -7.31
C PRO A 106 15.36 10.75 -6.53
N ALA A 107 15.42 9.52 -6.02
CA ALA A 107 16.61 9.04 -5.35
C ALA A 107 17.76 9.42 -6.27
N SER A 108 18.61 10.35 -5.82
CA SER A 108 19.71 10.84 -6.61
C SER A 108 20.42 9.59 -7.11
N ALA A 109 20.57 9.47 -8.42
CA ALA A 109 21.28 8.36 -9.07
C ALA A 109 22.79 8.30 -8.70
N GLY A 110 23.19 9.16 -7.77
CA GLY A 110 24.45 9.03 -7.05
C GLY A 110 24.41 7.71 -6.30
N GLY A 111 24.99 6.69 -6.92
CA GLY A 111 24.91 5.31 -6.49
C GLY A 111 25.08 5.19 -4.98
N TRP A 112 24.11 4.54 -4.33
CA TRP A 112 24.22 4.17 -2.93
C TRP A 112 25.56 3.48 -2.70
N LYS A 113 26.47 4.14 -2.00
CA LYS A 113 27.74 3.56 -1.60
C LYS A 113 27.58 3.04 -0.19
N PRO A 114 27.87 1.76 0.08
CA PRO A 114 27.90 1.23 1.43
C PRO A 114 28.84 2.07 2.29
N ARG A 115 28.33 2.68 3.36
CA ARG A 115 29.19 3.27 4.37
C ARG A 115 29.57 2.17 5.37
N GLY A 116 30.67 1.47 5.11
CA GLY A 116 31.16 0.37 5.96
C GLY A 116 30.94 -1.01 5.33
N GLN A 117 31.31 -2.05 6.07
CA GLN A 117 31.25 -3.45 5.60
C GLN A 117 29.84 -4.08 5.74
N ARG A 118 28.99 -3.53 6.64
CA ARG A 118 27.63 -4.04 6.89
C ARG A 118 26.59 -3.33 6.04
N LEU A 119 25.62 -4.10 5.53
CA LEU A 119 24.45 -3.57 4.84
C LEU A 119 23.48 -2.98 5.86
N ARG A 120 23.14 -1.70 5.72
CA ARG A 120 22.15 -1.04 6.59
C ARG A 120 20.74 -1.38 6.13
N VAL A 121 19.93 -1.96 7.03
CA VAL A 121 18.55 -2.36 6.80
C VAL A 121 17.63 -1.61 7.76
N GLY A 122 16.69 -0.85 7.22
CA GLY A 122 15.65 -0.15 8.00
C GLY A 122 14.31 -0.87 7.92
N PHE A 123 13.70 -1.12 9.07
CA PHE A 123 12.33 -1.62 9.20
C PHE A 123 11.46 -0.48 9.71
N ALA A 124 10.48 -0.03 8.93
CA ALA A 124 9.59 1.06 9.31
C ALA A 124 8.14 0.58 9.42
N SER A 125 7.50 0.78 10.56
CA SER A 125 6.09 0.44 10.77
C SER A 125 5.48 1.18 11.96
N ALA A 126 4.17 1.44 11.89
CA ALA A 126 3.37 1.88 13.03
C ALA A 126 2.96 0.72 13.97
N TYR A 127 3.28 -0.53 13.63
CA TYR A 127 2.76 -1.73 14.27
C TYR A 127 3.85 -2.65 14.84
N PHE A 128 4.99 -2.09 15.26
CA PHE A 128 5.99 -2.82 16.04
C PHE A 128 5.56 -2.95 17.50
N CYS A 129 4.47 -3.67 17.71
CA CYS A 129 3.77 -3.91 18.97
C CYS A 129 3.09 -5.28 18.93
N GLN A 130 2.23 -5.59 19.89
CA GLN A 130 1.39 -6.80 19.89
C GLN A 130 0.36 -6.75 18.73
N HIS A 131 0.86 -6.96 17.53
CA HIS A 131 0.10 -6.95 16.29
C HIS A 131 0.68 -7.99 15.32
N THR A 132 -0.09 -8.43 14.33
CA THR A 132 0.35 -9.41 13.32
C THR A 132 1.66 -8.98 12.63
N ILE A 133 1.79 -7.70 12.28
CA ILE A 133 3.02 -7.14 11.69
C ILE A 133 4.21 -7.28 12.66
N GLY A 134 3.98 -7.03 13.95
CA GLY A 134 5.00 -7.25 14.99
C GLY A 134 5.43 -8.71 15.04
N LEU A 135 4.47 -9.63 15.13
CA LEU A 135 4.72 -11.08 15.19
C LEU A 135 5.56 -11.56 13.98
N LEU A 136 5.21 -11.14 12.76
CA LEU A 136 5.89 -11.57 11.55
C LEU A 136 7.32 -11.01 11.43
N ASN A 137 7.60 -9.82 11.96
CA ASN A 137 8.86 -9.14 11.76
C ASN A 137 9.85 -9.29 12.91
N LEU A 138 9.41 -9.58 14.15
CA LEU A 138 10.28 -9.63 15.30
C LEU A 138 11.41 -10.67 15.13
N GLY A 139 11.06 -11.89 14.73
CA GLY A 139 12.04 -12.94 14.52
C GLY A 139 13.06 -12.62 13.41
N LEU A 140 12.62 -11.96 12.34
CA LEU A 140 13.50 -11.50 11.27
C LEU A 140 14.48 -10.45 11.79
N ILE A 141 13.98 -9.42 12.46
CA ILE A 141 14.80 -8.32 13.01
C ILE A 141 15.83 -8.85 14.01
N GLN A 142 15.43 -9.77 14.89
CA GLN A 142 16.34 -10.32 15.90
C GLN A 142 17.41 -11.26 15.34
N ARG A 143 17.10 -11.99 14.24
CA ARG A 143 17.96 -13.05 13.71
C ARG A 143 18.82 -12.64 12.52
N LEU A 144 18.68 -11.44 11.98
CA LEU A 144 19.59 -10.95 10.95
C LEU A 144 21.04 -10.97 11.47
N PRO A 145 21.99 -11.59 10.74
CA PRO A 145 23.39 -11.69 11.18
C PRO A 145 24.03 -10.29 11.30
N ARG A 146 24.47 -9.91 12.49
CA ARG A 146 25.01 -8.57 12.79
C ARG A 146 26.43 -8.34 12.27
N ASP A 147 27.12 -9.38 11.86
CA ASP A 147 28.38 -9.28 11.09
C ASP A 147 28.16 -8.73 9.68
N ARG A 148 26.97 -8.95 9.09
CA ARG A 148 26.62 -8.55 7.72
C ARG A 148 25.63 -7.38 7.67
N PHE A 149 24.76 -7.24 8.66
CA PHE A 149 23.67 -6.28 8.67
C PHE A 149 23.72 -5.34 9.89
N GLU A 150 23.48 -4.09 9.64
CA GLU A 150 23.17 -3.07 10.66
C GLU A 150 21.68 -2.77 10.59
N VAL A 151 20.94 -3.09 11.65
CA VAL A 151 19.47 -3.07 11.66
C VAL A 151 18.95 -1.87 12.42
N THR A 152 18.16 -1.05 11.75
CA THR A 152 17.42 0.08 12.34
C THR A 152 15.95 -0.21 12.35
N VAL A 153 15.30 -0.13 13.50
CA VAL A 153 13.83 -0.13 13.63
C VAL A 153 13.35 1.31 13.74
N ILE A 154 12.43 1.69 12.85
CA ILE A 154 11.79 3.01 12.80
C ILE A 154 10.33 2.84 13.18
N ALA A 155 10.00 3.16 14.43
CA ALA A 155 8.66 3.09 14.96
C ALA A 155 7.88 4.36 14.61
N LEU A 156 6.95 4.27 13.66
CA LEU A 156 6.09 5.38 13.24
C LEU A 156 4.99 5.71 14.27
N ARG A 157 4.88 4.90 15.33
CA ARG A 157 3.98 5.10 16.47
C ARG A 157 4.63 4.56 17.73
N LYS A 158 4.53 5.30 18.82
CA LYS A 158 5.00 4.85 20.13
C LYS A 158 4.06 3.79 20.69
N HIS A 159 4.63 2.70 21.17
CA HIS A 159 3.96 1.63 21.92
C HIS A 159 4.75 1.32 23.19
N ALA A 160 4.05 0.87 24.25
CA ALA A 160 4.64 0.56 25.55
C ALA A 160 4.23 -0.87 25.98
N ASP A 161 4.38 -1.83 25.08
CA ASP A 161 4.14 -3.23 25.34
C ASP A 161 5.43 -4.07 25.31
N VAL A 162 5.35 -5.34 25.73
CA VAL A 162 6.48 -6.27 25.75
C VAL A 162 7.08 -6.48 24.36
N TRP A 163 6.26 -6.39 23.31
CA TRP A 163 6.68 -6.55 21.92
C TRP A 163 7.51 -5.35 21.44
N SER A 164 7.04 -4.13 21.71
CA SER A 164 7.79 -2.92 21.33
C SER A 164 9.15 -2.86 22.04
N GLU A 165 9.22 -3.33 23.28
CA GLU A 165 10.50 -3.45 24.01
C GLU A 165 11.40 -4.53 23.38
N SER A 166 10.83 -5.63 22.88
CA SER A 166 11.58 -6.68 22.20
C SER A 166 12.17 -6.19 20.87
N PHE A 167 11.47 -5.31 20.12
CA PHE A 167 12.01 -4.65 18.95
C PHE A 167 13.17 -3.71 19.31
N ARG A 168 13.00 -2.93 20.38
CA ARG A 168 14.03 -2.02 20.88
C ARG A 168 15.33 -2.75 21.22
N LYS A 169 15.21 -3.89 21.89
CA LYS A 169 16.38 -4.73 22.28
C LYS A 169 16.95 -5.53 21.11
N GLY A 170 16.12 -5.85 20.13
CA GLY A 170 16.49 -6.70 18.99
C GLY A 170 17.14 -5.97 17.83
N ALA A 171 17.18 -4.64 17.82
CA ALA A 171 17.80 -3.83 16.77
C ALA A 171 19.12 -3.21 17.22
N ASP A 172 20.00 -2.85 16.26
CA ASP A 172 21.18 -2.03 16.57
C ASP A 172 20.76 -0.60 16.90
N HIS A 173 19.74 -0.08 16.20
CA HIS A 173 19.18 1.25 16.40
C HIS A 173 17.66 1.19 16.46
N TYR A 174 17.07 1.94 17.39
CA TYR A 174 15.63 2.09 17.49
C TYR A 174 15.27 3.57 17.51
N VAL A 175 14.44 4.00 16.55
CA VAL A 175 14.02 5.39 16.35
C VAL A 175 12.52 5.48 16.48
N GLU A 176 12.01 6.33 17.35
CA GLU A 176 10.60 6.72 17.38
C GLU A 176 10.44 8.02 16.59
N VAL A 177 9.53 8.01 15.60
CA VAL A 177 9.21 9.20 14.82
C VAL A 177 8.20 10.01 15.62
N PRO A 178 8.50 11.26 16.02
CA PRO A 178 7.54 12.12 16.67
C PRO A 178 6.37 12.42 15.74
N ARG A 179 5.17 12.55 16.32
CA ARG A 179 3.97 12.99 15.60
C ARG A 179 3.97 14.47 15.37
#